data_ef83059a53472fcf5ffc98b72d550708
#
_entry.id   ef83059a53472fcf5ffc98b72d550708
#
_cell.length_a   1.000
_cell.length_b   1.000
_cell.length_c   1.000
_cell.angle_alpha   90.00
_cell.angle_beta   90.00
_cell.angle_gamma   90.00
#
_symmetry.space_group_name_H-M   'P 1'
#
loop_
_entity.id
_entity.type
_entity.pdbx_description
1 polymer ?
#
loop_
_entity_poly.entity_id
_entity_poly.type
_entity_poly.pdbx_seq_one_letter_code
_entity_poly.pdbx_strand_id
1 'polypeptide(L)'
;MLKIELLQPPRSNLQSGGYLFNENITKLLKEKGICKLVEVKKENLVEYISEASFKRVVIVLDSIYLQFIDFSEIKPLLREENLKIILLLHLLPSSDLDKESFDNQILKKLNSRELAWIKQSNLVIIVTGSSYKKELLKHRVCSSRVKVVNPGQESYPFKTIKVGESKKIHYPIKGISVGTISPRKNQILLVDMLSKINPKLYRWTFIGNKQLFPEYTKKVMNMANKGNWKASLFFVGQVHHSKVLMSLTNSDLFVSTSVKESYGMSVAEACSVGLPVLSFNTGDFSSWVKHNQNGYLIDQDDIRGMQNKLNDVISDLSILTGLKDVAKKNSSGIHFPTWEESSTKLEKICRTIY
;
A
#
# COMPACT_ATOMS: atom_id res chain seq x y z
N MET A 1 14.87 -12.65 -27.27
CA MET A 1 14.72 -11.34 -26.56
C MET A 1 13.75 -11.56 -25.40
N LEU A 2 14.04 -11.06 -24.19
CA LEU A 2 13.15 -11.17 -23.04
C LEU A 2 11.80 -10.49 -23.33
N LYS A 3 10.71 -11.22 -23.06
CA LYS A 3 9.34 -10.67 -23.07
C LYS A 3 8.72 -10.88 -21.70
N ILE A 4 8.15 -9.83 -21.14
CA ILE A 4 7.48 -9.83 -19.85
C ILE A 4 6.02 -9.44 -20.06
N GLU A 5 5.10 -10.18 -19.47
CA GLU A 5 3.68 -9.84 -19.42
C GLU A 5 3.25 -9.76 -17.95
N LEU A 6 2.91 -8.56 -17.47
CA LEU A 6 2.32 -8.41 -16.17
C LEU A 6 0.80 -8.53 -16.31
N LEU A 7 0.24 -9.57 -15.69
CA LEU A 7 -1.18 -9.85 -15.74
C LEU A 7 -1.88 -9.32 -14.50
N GLN A 8 -2.94 -8.55 -14.70
CA GLN A 8 -3.85 -8.07 -13.66
C GLN A 8 -5.31 -8.20 -14.12
N PRO A 9 -6.27 -8.26 -13.19
CA PRO A 9 -7.68 -8.18 -13.57
C PRO A 9 -8.01 -6.84 -14.23
N PRO A 10 -9.03 -6.81 -15.12
CA PRO A 10 -9.49 -5.57 -15.72
C PRO A 10 -9.81 -4.53 -14.65
N ARG A 11 -9.37 -3.31 -14.89
CA ARG A 11 -9.71 -2.18 -14.04
C ARG A 11 -11.22 -1.95 -14.03
N SER A 12 -11.83 -2.11 -12.90
CA SER A 12 -12.94 -1.24 -12.55
C SER A 12 -12.36 0.17 -12.31
N ASN A 13 -13.12 1.24 -12.36
CA ASN A 13 -12.66 2.63 -12.10
C ASN A 13 -11.99 2.83 -10.72
N LEU A 14 -11.46 1.78 -10.13
CA LEU A 14 -10.95 1.64 -8.77
C LEU A 14 -9.44 1.55 -8.79
N GLN A 15 -8.74 2.65 -8.48
CA GLN A 15 -7.29 2.61 -8.30
C GLN A 15 -6.95 2.16 -6.87
N SER A 16 -6.08 1.15 -6.78
CA SER A 16 -5.40 0.76 -5.54
C SER A 16 -3.89 0.97 -5.69
N GLY A 17 -3.15 0.91 -4.58
CA GLY A 17 -1.68 0.98 -4.62
C GLY A 17 -1.05 -0.10 -5.49
N GLY A 18 -1.65 -1.30 -5.58
CA GLY A 18 -1.19 -2.38 -6.46
C GLY A 18 -1.31 -2.02 -7.94
N TYR A 19 -2.47 -1.49 -8.37
CA TYR A 19 -2.64 -1.02 -9.75
C TYR A 19 -1.66 0.10 -10.11
N LEU A 20 -1.45 1.05 -9.19
CA LEU A 20 -0.48 2.13 -9.40
C LEU A 20 0.95 1.58 -9.55
N PHE A 21 1.32 0.58 -8.74
CA PHE A 21 2.60 -0.13 -8.88
C PHE A 21 2.72 -0.79 -10.25
N ASN A 22 1.72 -1.58 -10.65
CA ASN A 22 1.74 -2.32 -11.92
C ASN A 22 1.88 -1.39 -13.12
N GLU A 23 1.16 -0.28 -13.15
CA GLU A 23 1.25 0.71 -14.23
C GLU A 23 2.62 1.35 -14.32
N ASN A 24 3.12 1.88 -13.21
CA ASN A 24 4.38 2.63 -13.24
C ASN A 24 5.56 1.73 -13.59
N ILE A 25 5.60 0.51 -13.03
CA ILE A 25 6.70 -0.41 -13.30
C ILE A 25 6.68 -0.93 -14.75
N THR A 26 5.49 -1.15 -15.30
CA THR A 26 5.36 -1.62 -16.69
C THR A 26 5.55 -0.52 -17.72
N LYS A 27 5.18 0.73 -17.41
CA LYS A 27 5.36 1.87 -18.29
C LYS A 27 6.82 2.00 -18.74
N LEU A 28 7.76 2.02 -17.81
CA LEU A 28 9.18 2.15 -18.10
C LEU A 28 9.76 0.94 -18.85
N LEU A 29 9.29 -0.27 -18.55
CA LEU A 29 9.71 -1.47 -19.25
C LEU A 29 9.07 -1.59 -20.64
N LYS A 30 7.89 -1.00 -20.85
CA LYS A 30 7.24 -0.90 -22.16
C LYS A 30 8.00 0.04 -23.09
N GLU A 31 8.53 1.15 -22.58
CA GLU A 31 9.39 2.07 -23.35
C GLU A 31 10.65 1.38 -23.86
N LYS A 32 11.16 0.38 -23.12
CA LYS A 32 12.27 -0.50 -23.56
C LYS A 32 11.82 -1.63 -24.51
N GLY A 33 10.54 -1.76 -24.82
CA GLY A 33 9.99 -2.81 -25.68
C GLY A 33 10.00 -4.23 -25.11
N ILE A 34 10.18 -4.38 -23.77
CA ILE A 34 10.35 -5.70 -23.13
C ILE A 34 9.17 -6.13 -22.26
N CYS A 35 8.28 -5.23 -21.90
CA CYS A 35 7.13 -5.54 -21.03
C CYS A 35 5.83 -4.98 -21.58
N LYS A 36 4.73 -5.66 -21.28
CA LYS A 36 3.37 -5.14 -21.43
C LYS A 36 2.53 -5.44 -20.18
N LEU A 37 1.64 -4.53 -19.85
CA LEU A 37 0.57 -4.73 -18.87
C LEU A 37 -0.63 -5.32 -19.63
N VAL A 38 -1.15 -6.44 -19.15
CA VAL A 38 -2.27 -7.14 -19.77
C VAL A 38 -3.39 -7.31 -18.78
N GLU A 39 -4.56 -6.84 -19.14
CA GLU A 39 -5.77 -7.05 -18.35
C GLU A 39 -6.48 -8.32 -18.81
N VAL A 40 -6.56 -9.31 -17.92
CA VAL A 40 -7.19 -10.60 -18.20
C VAL A 40 -8.33 -10.83 -17.20
N LYS A 41 -9.52 -11.15 -17.70
CA LYS A 41 -10.62 -11.57 -16.83
C LYS A 41 -10.26 -12.88 -16.15
N LYS A 42 -10.70 -13.08 -14.90
CA LYS A 42 -10.40 -14.28 -14.11
C LYS A 42 -10.82 -15.58 -14.83
N GLU A 43 -11.93 -15.53 -15.56
CA GLU A 43 -12.48 -16.66 -16.31
C GLU A 43 -11.56 -17.12 -17.44
N ASN A 44 -10.79 -16.21 -18.02
CA ASN A 44 -9.92 -16.46 -19.18
C ASN A 44 -8.44 -16.60 -18.78
N LEU A 45 -8.10 -16.53 -17.49
CA LEU A 45 -6.70 -16.47 -17.06
C LEU A 45 -5.93 -17.75 -17.38
N VAL A 46 -6.51 -18.91 -17.11
CA VAL A 46 -5.87 -20.21 -17.36
C VAL A 46 -5.64 -20.42 -18.85
N GLU A 47 -6.63 -20.11 -19.68
CA GLU A 47 -6.55 -20.17 -21.13
C GLU A 47 -5.46 -19.23 -21.67
N TYR A 48 -5.45 -17.98 -21.20
CA TYR A 48 -4.43 -17.00 -21.58
C TYR A 48 -3.00 -17.48 -21.27
N ILE A 49 -2.79 -18.01 -20.04
CA ILE A 49 -1.47 -18.54 -19.63
C ILE A 49 -1.10 -19.77 -20.48
N SER A 50 -2.07 -20.62 -20.81
CA SER A 50 -1.86 -21.78 -21.69
C SER A 50 -1.44 -21.35 -23.09
N GLU A 51 -2.09 -20.37 -23.70
CA GLU A 51 -1.68 -19.81 -25.00
C GLU A 51 -0.31 -19.13 -24.94
N ALA A 52 -0.01 -18.46 -23.84
CA ALA A 52 1.29 -17.82 -23.64
C ALA A 52 2.44 -18.85 -23.53
N SER A 53 2.17 -20.09 -23.10
CA SER A 53 3.17 -21.16 -22.97
C SER A 53 3.81 -21.57 -24.32
N PHE A 54 3.14 -21.34 -25.45
CA PHE A 54 3.70 -21.52 -26.77
C PHE A 54 4.72 -20.45 -27.19
N LYS A 55 4.83 -19.38 -26.39
CA LYS A 55 5.76 -18.26 -26.60
C LYS A 55 6.76 -18.22 -25.45
N ARG A 56 8.02 -17.91 -25.76
CA ARG A 56 9.02 -17.71 -24.72
C ARG A 56 8.73 -16.40 -23.96
N VAL A 57 8.14 -16.50 -22.77
CA VAL A 57 7.64 -15.36 -21.99
C VAL A 57 7.79 -15.55 -20.48
N VAL A 58 8.02 -14.45 -19.76
CA VAL A 58 7.90 -14.37 -18.30
C VAL A 58 6.57 -13.71 -17.95
N ILE A 59 5.70 -14.45 -17.30
CA ILE A 59 4.45 -13.92 -16.77
C ILE A 59 4.69 -13.46 -15.33
N VAL A 60 4.38 -12.19 -15.05
CA VAL A 60 4.29 -11.64 -13.70
C VAL A 60 2.82 -11.58 -13.32
N LEU A 61 2.40 -12.50 -12.45
CA LEU A 61 0.99 -12.68 -12.07
C LEU A 61 0.69 -11.89 -10.79
N ASP A 62 -0.26 -10.94 -10.88
CA ASP A 62 -0.72 -10.19 -9.70
C ASP A 62 -1.45 -11.09 -8.70
N SER A 63 -1.15 -10.92 -7.42
CA SER A 63 -1.71 -11.70 -6.31
C SER A 63 -3.23 -11.61 -6.18
N ILE A 64 -3.87 -10.63 -6.78
CA ILE A 64 -5.34 -10.51 -6.75
C ILE A 64 -6.03 -11.73 -7.36
N TYR A 65 -5.37 -12.45 -8.28
CA TYR A 65 -5.90 -13.66 -8.88
C TYR A 65 -5.97 -14.85 -7.90
N LEU A 66 -5.18 -14.83 -6.81
CA LEU A 66 -5.16 -15.90 -5.83
C LEU A 66 -6.51 -16.13 -5.13
N GLN A 67 -7.38 -15.13 -5.13
CA GLN A 67 -8.73 -15.28 -4.59
C GLN A 67 -9.69 -16.03 -5.54
N PHE A 68 -9.35 -16.15 -6.81
CA PHE A 68 -10.26 -16.71 -7.83
C PHE A 68 -9.81 -18.08 -8.36
N ILE A 69 -8.50 -18.33 -8.46
CA ILE A 69 -7.91 -19.46 -9.18
C ILE A 69 -7.13 -20.35 -8.24
N ASP A 70 -7.43 -21.65 -8.27
CA ASP A 70 -6.67 -22.64 -7.53
C ASP A 70 -5.33 -22.93 -8.21
N PHE A 71 -4.28 -23.10 -7.41
CA PHE A 71 -2.95 -23.39 -7.95
C PHE A 71 -2.92 -24.64 -8.83
N SER A 72 -3.78 -25.63 -8.55
CA SER A 72 -3.89 -26.87 -9.33
C SER A 72 -4.23 -26.64 -10.81
N GLU A 73 -4.91 -25.53 -11.13
CA GLU A 73 -5.28 -25.18 -12.51
C GLU A 73 -4.07 -24.68 -13.32
N ILE A 74 -3.11 -24.03 -12.66
CA ILE A 74 -1.90 -23.49 -13.29
C ILE A 74 -0.72 -24.46 -13.22
N LYS A 75 -0.72 -25.37 -12.24
CA LYS A 75 0.40 -26.31 -12.00
C LYS A 75 0.87 -27.10 -13.22
N PRO A 76 -0.02 -27.63 -14.08
CA PRO A 76 0.42 -28.34 -15.30
C PRO A 76 1.24 -27.45 -16.24
N LEU A 77 0.87 -26.17 -16.37
CA LEU A 77 1.50 -25.21 -17.27
C LEU A 77 2.92 -24.82 -16.81
N LEU A 78 3.26 -24.99 -15.54
CA LEU A 78 4.61 -24.73 -15.02
C LEU A 78 5.66 -25.75 -15.51
N ARG A 79 5.27 -26.79 -16.21
CA ARG A 79 6.17 -27.76 -16.83
C ARG A 79 6.68 -27.31 -18.19
N GLU A 80 6.01 -26.32 -18.79
CA GLU A 80 6.39 -25.78 -20.10
C GLU A 80 7.69 -24.99 -19.99
N GLU A 81 8.71 -25.37 -20.77
CA GLU A 81 10.04 -24.74 -20.72
C GLU A 81 10.01 -23.27 -21.12
N ASN A 82 9.14 -22.91 -22.05
CA ASN A 82 9.00 -21.56 -22.58
C ASN A 82 8.26 -20.62 -21.64
N LEU A 83 7.59 -21.15 -20.60
CA LEU A 83 6.79 -20.36 -19.65
C LEU A 83 7.50 -20.25 -18.31
N LYS A 84 7.71 -19.03 -17.86
CA LYS A 84 8.15 -18.74 -16.50
C LYS A 84 7.12 -17.86 -15.82
N ILE A 85 6.70 -18.25 -14.61
CA ILE A 85 5.71 -17.49 -13.82
C ILE A 85 6.38 -16.95 -12.58
N ILE A 86 6.21 -15.65 -12.34
CA ILE A 86 6.55 -14.93 -11.11
C ILE A 86 5.23 -14.53 -10.45
N LEU A 87 5.11 -14.77 -9.15
CA LEU A 87 3.98 -14.27 -8.38
C LEU A 87 4.34 -12.91 -7.79
N LEU A 88 3.58 -11.86 -8.14
CA LEU A 88 3.72 -10.52 -7.59
C LEU A 88 2.74 -10.35 -6.42
N LEU A 89 3.26 -10.34 -5.19
CA LEU A 89 2.48 -10.17 -3.98
C LEU A 89 2.54 -8.73 -3.49
N HIS A 90 1.48 -7.96 -3.73
CA HIS A 90 1.27 -6.67 -3.05
C HIS A 90 0.92 -6.91 -1.58
N LEU A 91 -0.09 -7.72 -1.35
CA LEU A 91 -0.51 -8.36 -0.11
C LEU A 91 -1.32 -9.61 -0.48
N LEU A 92 -1.49 -10.53 0.45
CA LEU A 92 -2.44 -11.63 0.26
C LEU A 92 -3.88 -11.08 0.32
N PRO A 93 -4.76 -11.46 -0.61
CA PRO A 93 -6.15 -11.01 -0.62
C PRO A 93 -6.91 -11.19 0.68
N SER A 94 -6.61 -12.26 1.43
CA SER A 94 -7.18 -12.49 2.77
C SER A 94 -6.88 -11.36 3.78
N SER A 95 -5.87 -10.55 3.52
CA SER A 95 -5.49 -9.42 4.39
C SER A 95 -6.46 -8.23 4.32
N ASP A 96 -7.25 -8.13 3.26
CA ASP A 96 -8.24 -7.05 3.07
C ASP A 96 -9.62 -7.41 3.66
N LEU A 97 -9.83 -8.67 4.07
CA LEU A 97 -11.11 -9.13 4.59
C LEU A 97 -11.26 -8.74 6.06
N ASP A 98 -12.47 -8.29 6.39
CA ASP A 98 -12.88 -8.04 7.76
C ASP A 98 -13.15 -9.39 8.46
N LYS A 99 -12.25 -9.76 9.36
CA LYS A 99 -12.32 -11.05 10.07
C LYS A 99 -13.58 -11.21 10.93
N GLU A 100 -14.18 -10.12 11.35
CA GLU A 100 -15.41 -10.13 12.17
C GLU A 100 -16.68 -10.26 11.33
N SER A 101 -16.64 -9.80 10.08
CA SER A 101 -17.80 -9.77 9.17
C SER A 101 -17.83 -10.93 8.16
N PHE A 102 -16.72 -11.66 8.01
CA PHE A 102 -16.63 -12.75 7.04
C PHE A 102 -16.81 -14.12 7.67
N ASP A 103 -17.53 -15.00 6.97
CA ASP A 103 -17.65 -16.41 7.32
C ASP A 103 -16.26 -17.05 7.44
N ASN A 104 -16.00 -17.68 8.57
CA ASN A 104 -14.76 -18.37 8.87
C ASN A 104 -14.42 -19.47 7.83
N GLN A 105 -15.41 -20.05 7.15
CA GLN A 105 -15.16 -21.05 6.11
C GLN A 105 -14.58 -20.40 4.84
N ILE A 106 -15.10 -19.24 4.45
CA ILE A 106 -14.59 -18.47 3.29
C ILE A 106 -13.14 -18.03 3.54
N LEU A 107 -12.85 -17.51 4.73
CA LEU A 107 -11.49 -17.14 5.14
C LEU A 107 -10.53 -18.32 5.13
N LYS A 108 -10.93 -19.47 5.67
CA LYS A 108 -10.12 -20.71 5.66
C LYS A 108 -9.84 -21.18 4.22
N LYS A 109 -10.85 -21.17 3.36
CA LYS A 109 -10.71 -21.57 1.95
C LYS A 109 -9.74 -20.63 1.22
N LEU A 110 -9.86 -19.32 1.42
CA LEU A 110 -8.96 -18.34 0.78
C LEU A 110 -7.53 -18.51 1.30
N ASN A 111 -7.34 -18.61 2.61
CA ASN A 111 -6.02 -18.83 3.21
C ASN A 111 -5.35 -20.12 2.70
N SER A 112 -6.11 -21.22 2.54
CA SER A 112 -5.56 -22.48 2.01
C SER A 112 -5.15 -22.34 0.55
N ARG A 113 -5.93 -21.63 -0.26
CA ARG A 113 -5.62 -21.33 -1.67
C ARG A 113 -4.34 -20.48 -1.78
N GLU A 114 -4.25 -19.39 -1.03
CA GLU A 114 -3.07 -18.53 -0.99
C GLU A 114 -1.81 -19.31 -0.58
N LEU A 115 -1.91 -20.16 0.46
CA LEU A 115 -0.81 -21.03 0.90
C LEU A 115 -0.39 -22.04 -0.17
N ALA A 116 -1.34 -22.57 -0.95
CA ALA A 116 -1.03 -23.47 -2.05
C ALA A 116 -0.14 -22.78 -3.10
N TRP A 117 -0.38 -21.52 -3.41
CA TRP A 117 0.44 -20.74 -4.33
C TRP A 117 1.83 -20.43 -3.77
N ILE A 118 1.91 -19.87 -2.56
CA ILE A 118 3.19 -19.39 -2.00
C ILE A 118 4.16 -20.50 -1.61
N LYS A 119 3.66 -21.72 -1.35
CA LYS A 119 4.49 -22.88 -1.00
C LYS A 119 5.13 -23.59 -2.19
N GLN A 120 4.79 -23.24 -3.41
CA GLN A 120 5.35 -23.90 -4.61
C GLN A 120 6.85 -23.60 -4.75
N SER A 121 7.67 -24.65 -4.80
CA SER A 121 9.13 -24.51 -4.85
C SER A 121 9.67 -23.90 -6.14
N ASN A 122 8.95 -24.03 -7.24
CA ASN A 122 9.34 -23.58 -8.59
C ASN A 122 8.84 -22.17 -8.94
N LEU A 123 8.11 -21.49 -8.03
CA LEU A 123 7.67 -20.12 -8.25
C LEU A 123 8.64 -19.13 -7.58
N VAL A 124 9.07 -18.12 -8.32
CA VAL A 124 9.67 -16.91 -7.76
C VAL A 124 8.56 -15.99 -7.28
N ILE A 125 8.73 -15.44 -6.10
CA ILE A 125 7.78 -14.52 -5.49
C ILE A 125 8.42 -13.15 -5.38
N ILE A 126 7.76 -12.13 -5.92
CA ILE A 126 8.12 -10.74 -5.71
C ILE A 126 7.19 -10.15 -4.68
N VAL A 127 7.74 -9.51 -3.67
CA VAL A 127 6.99 -8.74 -2.66
C VAL A 127 7.39 -7.28 -2.73
N THR A 128 6.47 -6.39 -2.34
CA THR A 128 6.70 -4.94 -2.40
C THR A 128 7.37 -4.37 -1.15
N GLY A 129 7.41 -5.13 -0.04
CA GLY A 129 8.01 -4.70 1.22
C GLY A 129 8.94 -5.75 1.84
N SER A 130 10.00 -5.31 2.51
CA SER A 130 10.95 -6.18 3.21
C SER A 130 10.31 -6.88 4.41
N SER A 131 9.41 -6.22 5.11
CA SER A 131 8.63 -6.79 6.21
C SER A 131 7.77 -7.95 5.72
N TYR A 132 7.18 -7.81 4.54
CA TYR A 132 6.37 -8.85 3.95
C TYR A 132 7.19 -10.07 3.52
N LYS A 133 8.43 -9.85 3.04
CA LYS A 133 9.38 -10.95 2.85
C LYS A 133 9.61 -11.70 4.16
N LYS A 134 9.90 -11.00 5.27
CA LYS A 134 10.10 -11.61 6.60
C LYS A 134 8.87 -12.43 7.03
N GLU A 135 7.66 -11.94 6.75
CA GLU A 135 6.42 -12.66 7.03
C GLU A 135 6.34 -13.99 6.24
N LEU A 136 6.59 -13.96 4.93
CA LEU A 136 6.59 -15.17 4.11
C LEU A 136 7.62 -16.22 4.59
N LEU A 137 8.78 -15.78 5.09
CA LEU A 137 9.78 -16.71 5.65
C LEU A 137 9.27 -17.43 6.90
N LYS A 138 8.40 -16.80 7.72
CA LYS A 138 7.74 -17.49 8.85
C LYS A 138 6.83 -18.62 8.38
N HIS A 139 6.29 -18.55 7.18
CA HIS A 139 5.51 -19.61 6.53
C HIS A 139 6.40 -20.66 5.82
N ARG A 140 7.71 -20.70 6.14
CA ARG A 140 8.69 -21.63 5.57
C ARG A 140 8.88 -21.52 4.05
N VAL A 141 8.64 -20.35 3.49
CA VAL A 141 8.97 -20.06 2.09
C VAL A 141 10.49 -19.84 1.98
N CYS A 142 11.15 -20.50 1.03
CA CYS A 142 12.59 -20.38 0.84
C CYS A 142 12.99 -18.94 0.49
N SER A 143 13.98 -18.39 1.22
CA SER A 143 14.42 -16.99 1.07
C SER A 143 14.98 -16.67 -0.32
N SER A 144 15.61 -17.63 -1.00
CA SER A 144 16.16 -17.45 -2.35
C SER A 144 15.07 -17.16 -3.39
N ARG A 145 13.85 -17.65 -3.15
CA ARG A 145 12.69 -17.47 -4.03
C ARG A 145 11.99 -16.14 -3.83
N VAL A 146 12.13 -15.49 -2.66
CA VAL A 146 11.43 -14.26 -2.33
C VAL A 146 12.32 -13.06 -2.64
N LYS A 147 11.94 -12.29 -3.65
CA LYS A 147 12.63 -11.06 -4.07
C LYS A 147 11.81 -9.85 -3.63
N VAL A 148 12.49 -8.76 -3.25
CA VAL A 148 11.82 -7.51 -2.89
C VAL A 148 11.97 -6.53 -4.04
N VAL A 149 10.86 -5.99 -4.53
CA VAL A 149 10.83 -4.88 -5.49
C VAL A 149 9.94 -3.79 -4.89
N ASN A 150 10.56 -2.80 -4.28
CA ASN A 150 9.80 -1.72 -3.63
C ASN A 150 9.10 -0.85 -4.67
N PRO A 151 7.93 -0.26 -4.34
CA PRO A 151 7.32 0.80 -5.14
C PRO A 151 8.27 1.98 -5.31
N GLY A 152 8.32 2.52 -6.51
CA GLY A 152 9.02 3.75 -6.76
C GLY A 152 8.21 4.96 -6.28
N GLN A 153 8.88 6.07 -6.10
CA GLN A 153 8.27 7.38 -5.94
C GLN A 153 8.58 8.24 -7.16
N GLU A 154 7.63 9.07 -7.53
CA GLU A 154 7.89 10.09 -8.55
C GLU A 154 8.89 11.09 -7.98
N SER A 155 9.92 11.41 -8.77
CA SER A 155 10.83 12.52 -8.47
C SER A 155 10.05 13.82 -8.64
N TYR A 156 9.31 14.20 -7.61
CA TYR A 156 8.64 15.48 -7.66
C TYR A 156 9.66 16.62 -7.51
N PRO A 157 9.49 17.73 -8.21
CA PRO A 157 10.37 18.88 -8.12
C PRO A 157 10.24 19.60 -6.77
N PHE A 158 9.96 18.86 -5.67
CA PHE A 158 10.01 19.43 -4.32
C PHE A 158 11.42 19.90 -3.90
N LYS A 159 12.45 19.61 -4.70
CA LYS A 159 13.75 20.30 -4.57
C LYS A 159 13.65 21.82 -4.68
N THR A 160 12.52 22.35 -5.18
CA THR A 160 12.30 23.79 -5.34
C THR A 160 11.32 24.41 -4.33
N ILE A 161 10.67 23.62 -3.47
CA ILE A 161 10.12 24.23 -2.28
C ILE A 161 11.35 24.57 -1.42
N LYS A 162 11.85 25.81 -1.61
CA LYS A 162 12.84 26.40 -0.72
C LYS A 162 12.47 25.93 0.69
N VAL A 163 13.45 25.39 1.41
CA VAL A 163 13.40 25.22 2.86
C VAL A 163 13.29 26.64 3.45
N GLY A 164 12.18 27.31 3.14
CA GLY A 164 11.80 28.60 3.62
C GLY A 164 10.87 28.33 4.77
N GLU A 165 11.05 29.11 5.80
CA GLU A 165 10.32 29.27 7.06
C GLU A 165 9.17 28.26 7.26
N SER A 166 9.29 27.38 8.23
CA SER A 166 8.21 26.44 8.55
C SER A 166 6.97 27.28 8.82
N LYS A 167 5.95 27.16 7.96
CA LYS A 167 4.66 27.81 8.20
C LYS A 167 4.24 27.43 9.61
N LYS A 168 4.08 28.44 10.48
CA LYS A 168 3.58 28.20 11.85
C LYS A 168 2.29 27.38 11.77
N ILE A 169 2.21 26.33 12.54
CA ILE A 169 1.01 25.52 12.63
C ILE A 169 0.01 26.28 13.51
N HIS A 170 -1.23 26.34 13.07
CA HIS A 170 -2.32 27.00 13.79
C HIS A 170 -3.52 26.08 13.87
N TYR A 171 -4.36 26.29 14.88
CA TYR A 171 -5.64 25.62 14.94
C TYR A 171 -6.63 26.20 13.91
N PRO A 172 -7.49 25.35 13.31
CA PRO A 172 -7.45 23.89 13.38
C PRO A 172 -6.29 23.33 12.59
N ILE A 173 -5.57 22.32 13.15
CA ILE A 173 -4.53 21.59 12.41
C ILE A 173 -5.16 20.83 11.25
N LYS A 174 -4.37 20.62 10.18
CA LYS A 174 -4.79 19.88 8.98
C LYS A 174 -4.27 18.46 9.05
N GLY A 175 -5.13 17.54 9.51
CA GLY A 175 -4.82 16.11 9.49
C GLY A 175 -5.21 15.45 8.18
N ILE A 176 -4.48 14.41 7.78
CA ILE A 176 -4.75 13.66 6.57
C ILE A 176 -4.52 12.16 6.75
N SER A 177 -5.36 11.37 6.08
CA SER A 177 -5.21 9.91 5.93
C SER A 177 -5.46 9.53 4.48
N VAL A 178 -4.59 8.69 3.92
CA VAL A 178 -4.65 8.30 2.50
C VAL A 178 -4.73 6.78 2.38
N GLY A 179 -5.71 6.30 1.65
CA GLY A 179 -5.94 4.88 1.33
C GLY A 179 -7.41 4.56 1.10
N THR A 180 -7.67 3.48 0.38
CA THR A 180 -9.02 2.94 0.20
C THR A 180 -9.73 2.81 1.55
N ILE A 181 -10.98 3.19 1.64
CA ILE A 181 -11.80 2.99 2.85
C ILE A 181 -12.08 1.47 2.94
N SER A 182 -11.38 0.80 3.86
CA SER A 182 -11.40 -0.66 3.97
C SER A 182 -11.14 -1.14 5.39
N PRO A 183 -11.57 -2.37 5.75
CA PRO A 183 -11.29 -2.96 7.05
C PRO A 183 -9.80 -2.96 7.40
N ARG A 184 -8.94 -3.29 6.45
CA ARG A 184 -7.48 -3.31 6.62
C ARG A 184 -6.89 -1.93 6.97
N LYS A 185 -7.41 -0.86 6.36
CA LYS A 185 -6.97 0.52 6.64
C LYS A 185 -7.56 1.08 7.93
N ASN A 186 -8.62 0.46 8.45
CA ASN A 186 -9.22 0.70 9.76
C ASN A 186 -9.55 2.17 10.05
N GLN A 187 -10.11 2.89 9.05
CA GLN A 187 -10.48 4.30 9.24
C GLN A 187 -11.57 4.50 10.28
N ILE A 188 -12.39 3.46 10.56
CA ILE A 188 -13.41 3.54 11.61
C ILE A 188 -12.79 3.81 12.98
N LEU A 189 -11.63 3.19 13.27
CA LEU A 189 -10.87 3.42 14.50
C LEU A 189 -10.37 4.87 14.58
N LEU A 190 -9.87 5.43 13.47
CA LEU A 190 -9.44 6.82 13.47
C LEU A 190 -10.58 7.81 13.67
N VAL A 191 -11.76 7.54 13.06
CA VAL A 191 -12.95 8.36 13.28
C VAL A 191 -13.40 8.28 14.75
N ASP A 192 -13.38 7.08 15.35
CA ASP A 192 -13.66 6.91 16.80
C ASP A 192 -12.66 7.70 17.67
N MET A 193 -11.38 7.62 17.37
CA MET A 193 -10.35 8.37 18.08
C MET A 193 -10.54 9.89 17.97
N LEU A 194 -10.80 10.40 16.76
CA LEU A 194 -11.03 11.82 16.51
C LEU A 194 -12.30 12.32 17.21
N SER A 195 -13.32 11.48 17.33
CA SER A 195 -14.57 11.82 18.03
C SER A 195 -14.39 12.17 19.52
N LYS A 196 -13.29 11.72 20.12
CA LYS A 196 -12.94 11.96 21.54
C LYS A 196 -12.07 13.22 21.74
N ILE A 197 -11.72 13.91 20.66
CA ILE A 197 -10.90 15.11 20.65
C ILE A 197 -11.79 16.33 20.30
N ASN A 198 -11.49 17.49 20.88
CA ASN A 198 -12.24 18.71 20.56
C ASN A 198 -12.19 19.02 19.05
N PRO A 199 -13.34 19.00 18.34
CA PRO A 199 -13.38 19.15 16.89
C PRO A 199 -12.97 20.55 16.39
N LYS A 200 -12.84 21.53 17.27
CA LYS A 200 -12.30 22.86 16.94
C LYS A 200 -10.79 22.84 16.70
N LEU A 201 -10.09 21.79 17.18
CA LEU A 201 -8.63 21.69 17.09
C LEU A 201 -8.16 21.10 15.75
N TYR A 202 -9.02 20.47 14.95
CA TYR A 202 -8.59 19.80 13.72
C TYR A 202 -9.57 19.94 12.56
N ARG A 203 -9.04 19.75 11.35
CA ARG A 203 -9.74 19.47 10.10
C ARG A 203 -9.09 18.22 9.47
N TRP A 204 -9.86 17.16 9.29
CA TRP A 204 -9.33 15.87 8.87
C TRP A 204 -9.79 15.49 7.49
N THR A 205 -8.85 15.21 6.59
CA THR A 205 -9.12 14.80 5.21
C THR A 205 -8.81 13.32 5.01
N PHE A 206 -9.81 12.57 4.56
CA PHE A 206 -9.67 11.19 4.12
C PHE A 206 -9.68 11.14 2.59
N ILE A 207 -8.58 10.66 2.00
CA ILE A 207 -8.45 10.50 0.54
C ILE A 207 -8.35 9.02 0.22
N GLY A 208 -9.23 8.51 -0.65
CA GLY A 208 -9.20 7.13 -1.11
C GLY A 208 -10.54 6.63 -1.61
N ASN A 209 -10.52 5.48 -2.25
CA ASN A 209 -11.71 4.88 -2.83
C ASN A 209 -12.74 4.52 -1.74
N LYS A 210 -14.01 4.89 -1.98
CA LYS A 210 -15.15 4.66 -1.09
C LYS A 210 -16.07 3.51 -1.53
N GLN A 211 -15.83 2.94 -2.72
CA GLN A 211 -16.76 2.03 -3.38
C GLN A 211 -16.32 0.57 -3.28
N LEU A 212 -15.03 0.31 -3.02
CA LEU A 212 -14.49 -1.05 -3.03
C LEU A 212 -15.02 -1.91 -1.87
N PHE A 213 -15.30 -1.30 -0.72
CA PHE A 213 -15.86 -1.95 0.47
C PHE A 213 -17.11 -1.18 0.95
N PRO A 214 -18.25 -1.28 0.25
CA PRO A 214 -19.42 -0.41 0.46
C PRO A 214 -19.98 -0.52 1.89
N GLU A 215 -20.09 -1.73 2.44
CA GLU A 215 -20.61 -1.93 3.78
C GLU A 215 -19.72 -1.35 4.86
N TYR A 216 -18.39 -1.51 4.72
CA TYR A 216 -17.43 -0.89 5.62
C TYR A 216 -17.45 0.64 5.50
N THR A 217 -17.51 1.15 4.27
CA THR A 217 -17.62 2.59 4.02
C THR A 217 -18.88 3.16 4.68
N LYS A 218 -20.01 2.46 4.58
CA LYS A 218 -21.26 2.87 5.23
C LYS A 218 -21.11 2.94 6.76
N LYS A 219 -20.44 1.95 7.39
CA LYS A 219 -20.14 1.99 8.83
C LYS A 219 -19.30 3.21 9.21
N VAL A 220 -18.23 3.49 8.46
CA VAL A 220 -17.35 4.65 8.68
C VAL A 220 -18.12 5.97 8.54
N MET A 221 -18.89 6.12 7.47
CA MET A 221 -19.67 7.33 7.19
C MET A 221 -20.77 7.56 8.24
N ASN A 222 -21.44 6.49 8.68
CA ASN A 222 -22.43 6.58 9.75
C ASN A 222 -21.81 7.09 11.06
N MET A 223 -20.61 6.60 11.43
CA MET A 223 -19.90 7.08 12.61
C MET A 223 -19.47 8.54 12.43
N ALA A 224 -18.89 8.89 11.28
CA ALA A 224 -18.43 10.24 10.98
C ALA A 224 -19.56 11.29 11.04
N ASN A 225 -20.79 10.89 10.73
CA ASN A 225 -21.96 11.78 10.67
C ASN A 225 -22.73 11.94 11.99
N LYS A 226 -22.37 11.20 13.07
CA LYS A 226 -23.19 11.15 14.30
C LYS A 226 -22.99 12.30 15.27
N GLY A 227 -21.81 12.95 15.28
CA GLY A 227 -21.45 13.88 16.33
C GLY A 227 -21.12 15.29 15.85
N ASN A 228 -20.72 16.14 16.79
CA ASN A 228 -20.29 17.51 16.55
C ASN A 228 -18.98 17.62 15.73
N TRP A 229 -18.24 16.53 15.60
CA TRP A 229 -17.02 16.42 14.79
C TRP A 229 -17.30 16.30 13.27
N LYS A 230 -18.54 16.07 12.86
CA LYS A 230 -18.94 15.94 11.46
C LYS A 230 -18.37 17.03 10.55
N ALA A 231 -18.46 18.28 10.98
CA ALA A 231 -17.98 19.43 10.23
C ALA A 231 -16.44 19.52 10.10
N SER A 232 -15.72 18.68 10.84
CA SER A 232 -14.25 18.60 10.83
C SER A 232 -13.69 17.42 10.03
N LEU A 233 -14.55 16.54 9.48
CA LEU A 233 -14.17 15.34 8.74
C LEU A 233 -14.59 15.45 7.27
N PHE A 234 -13.62 15.28 6.35
CA PHE A 234 -13.81 15.43 4.92
C PHE A 234 -13.40 14.15 4.17
N PHE A 235 -14.36 13.46 3.58
CA PHE A 235 -14.15 12.25 2.77
C PHE A 235 -14.17 12.61 1.28
N VAL A 236 -13.00 12.90 0.73
CA VAL A 236 -12.86 13.43 -0.64
C VAL A 236 -13.13 12.35 -1.71
N GLY A 237 -12.90 11.08 -1.37
CA GLY A 237 -12.93 10.00 -2.34
C GLY A 237 -11.60 9.84 -3.05
N GLN A 238 -11.60 9.12 -4.16
CA GLN A 238 -10.41 8.89 -4.96
C GLN A 238 -10.08 10.13 -5.80
N VAL A 239 -8.81 10.52 -5.81
CA VAL A 239 -8.29 11.63 -6.62
C VAL A 239 -7.05 11.20 -7.38
N HIS A 240 -6.62 11.99 -8.37
CA HIS A 240 -5.36 11.76 -9.08
C HIS A 240 -4.16 11.85 -8.11
N HIS A 241 -3.13 11.03 -8.34
CA HIS A 241 -1.98 10.91 -7.44
C HIS A 241 -1.27 12.25 -7.15
N SER A 242 -1.16 13.13 -8.16
CA SER A 242 -0.61 14.47 -7.96
C SER A 242 -1.38 15.31 -6.92
N LYS A 243 -2.72 15.15 -6.85
CA LYS A 243 -3.55 15.80 -5.82
C LYS A 243 -3.34 15.20 -4.45
N VAL A 244 -3.05 13.88 -4.37
CA VAL A 244 -2.66 13.24 -3.10
C VAL A 244 -1.41 13.90 -2.55
N LEU A 245 -0.35 13.99 -3.37
CA LEU A 245 0.93 14.58 -2.96
C LEU A 245 0.79 16.06 -2.57
N MET A 246 -0.01 16.82 -3.33
CA MET A 246 -0.31 18.21 -2.98
C MET A 246 -1.05 18.31 -1.63
N SER A 247 -1.99 17.41 -1.36
CA SER A 247 -2.72 17.37 -0.10
C SER A 247 -1.81 17.02 1.07
N LEU A 248 -0.90 16.05 0.90
CA LEU A 248 0.12 15.70 1.90
C LEU A 248 1.01 16.90 2.23
N THR A 249 1.50 17.62 1.21
CA THR A 249 2.36 18.81 1.38
C THR A 249 1.65 19.94 2.14
N ASN A 250 0.34 20.07 1.99
CA ASN A 250 -0.47 21.10 2.64
C ASN A 250 -1.06 20.69 4.00
N SER A 251 -0.72 19.50 4.48
CA SER A 251 -1.17 18.98 5.77
C SER A 251 -0.13 19.20 6.87
N ASP A 252 -0.56 19.01 8.12
CA ASP A 252 0.28 19.17 9.29
C ASP A 252 0.62 17.82 9.96
N LEU A 253 -0.26 16.84 9.83
CA LEU A 253 -0.10 15.50 10.39
C LEU A 253 -0.70 14.43 9.46
N PHE A 254 0.05 13.37 9.21
CA PHE A 254 -0.46 12.15 8.58
C PHE A 254 -0.74 11.09 9.64
N VAL A 255 -1.92 10.45 9.57
CA VAL A 255 -2.23 9.32 10.45
C VAL A 255 -2.67 8.10 9.65
N SER A 256 -2.13 6.93 10.04
CA SER A 256 -2.54 5.63 9.52
C SER A 256 -2.90 4.68 10.65
N THR A 257 -4.12 4.16 10.59
CA THR A 257 -4.61 3.10 11.49
C THR A 257 -4.59 1.72 10.84
N SER A 258 -3.82 1.56 9.76
CA SER A 258 -3.74 0.29 9.01
C SER A 258 -3.28 -0.86 9.91
N VAL A 259 -4.01 -1.96 9.87
CA VAL A 259 -3.67 -3.18 10.63
C VAL A 259 -2.64 -4.05 9.90
N LYS A 260 -2.52 -3.92 8.59
CA LYS A 260 -1.55 -4.67 7.79
C LYS A 260 -1.12 -3.89 6.54
N GLU A 261 0.18 -3.86 6.31
CA GLU A 261 0.79 -3.28 5.11
C GLU A 261 1.97 -4.13 4.64
N SER A 262 2.31 -4.01 3.37
CA SER A 262 3.56 -4.54 2.82
C SER A 262 4.63 -3.43 2.87
N TYR A 263 4.58 -2.51 1.93
CA TYR A 263 5.50 -1.37 1.85
C TYR A 263 4.96 -0.13 2.57
N GLY A 264 3.69 0.21 2.32
CA GLY A 264 3.04 1.38 2.89
C GLY A 264 3.32 2.67 2.11
N MET A 265 2.97 2.68 0.83
CA MET A 265 3.22 3.81 -0.08
C MET A 265 2.80 5.16 0.49
N SER A 266 1.59 5.25 1.06
CA SER A 266 1.08 6.53 1.59
C SER A 266 1.88 7.09 2.78
N VAL A 267 2.46 6.21 3.62
CA VAL A 267 3.37 6.62 4.69
C VAL A 267 4.72 7.06 4.11
N ALA A 268 5.25 6.31 3.14
CA ALA A 268 6.49 6.69 2.45
C ALA A 268 6.33 8.05 1.75
N GLU A 269 5.20 8.29 1.08
CA GLU A 269 4.84 9.57 0.45
C GLU A 269 4.73 10.71 1.47
N ALA A 270 4.08 10.48 2.61
CA ALA A 270 4.00 11.47 3.69
C ALA A 270 5.40 11.83 4.21
N CYS A 271 6.26 10.84 4.46
CA CYS A 271 7.63 11.07 4.89
C CYS A 271 8.47 11.79 3.84
N SER A 272 8.26 11.51 2.55
CA SER A 272 9.02 12.13 1.45
C SER A 272 8.76 13.64 1.32
N VAL A 273 7.57 14.10 1.70
CA VAL A 273 7.23 15.53 1.73
C VAL A 273 7.52 16.17 3.09
N GLY A 274 8.15 15.46 4.02
CA GLY A 274 8.47 15.96 5.35
C GLY A 274 7.24 16.15 6.25
N LEU A 275 6.21 15.36 6.06
CA LEU A 275 5.00 15.38 6.88
C LEU A 275 5.18 14.43 8.08
N PRO A 276 4.96 14.88 9.34
CA PRO A 276 4.98 14.00 10.50
C PRO A 276 3.95 12.89 10.39
N VAL A 277 4.32 11.69 10.87
CA VAL A 277 3.48 10.50 10.78
C VAL A 277 3.18 9.95 12.16
N LEU A 278 1.90 9.69 12.46
CA LEU A 278 1.47 8.85 13.56
C LEU A 278 0.82 7.58 12.99
N SER A 279 1.32 6.42 13.35
CA SER A 279 0.81 5.16 12.78
C SER A 279 1.03 3.97 13.72
N PHE A 280 0.24 2.92 13.54
CA PHE A 280 0.64 1.60 14.00
C PHE A 280 1.88 1.12 13.26
N ASN A 281 2.74 0.36 13.97
CA ASN A 281 3.94 -0.22 13.39
C ASN A 281 3.59 -1.44 12.55
N THR A 282 3.47 -1.26 11.24
CA THR A 282 3.16 -2.34 10.29
C THR A 282 3.90 -2.15 8.97
N GLY A 283 4.07 -3.22 8.21
CA GLY A 283 4.80 -3.17 6.94
C GLY A 283 6.22 -2.61 7.10
N ASP A 284 6.66 -1.84 6.13
CA ASP A 284 7.99 -1.19 6.14
C ASP A 284 7.98 0.21 6.79
N PHE A 285 6.96 0.55 7.59
CA PHE A 285 6.82 1.91 8.17
C PHE A 285 8.03 2.35 8.99
N SER A 286 8.67 1.43 9.73
CA SER A 286 9.90 1.72 10.49
C SER A 286 11.12 2.07 9.61
N SER A 287 11.05 1.83 8.30
CA SER A 287 12.05 2.29 7.36
C SER A 287 11.98 3.80 7.14
N TRP A 288 10.79 4.38 7.23
CA TRP A 288 10.51 5.78 6.94
C TRP A 288 10.29 6.63 8.20
N VAL A 289 9.56 6.08 9.16
CA VAL A 289 9.21 6.77 10.41
C VAL A 289 10.20 6.39 11.51
N LYS A 290 10.92 7.38 12.01
CA LYS A 290 11.80 7.26 13.17
C LYS A 290 11.05 7.75 14.40
N HIS A 291 10.71 6.81 15.28
CA HIS A 291 9.92 7.06 16.49
C HIS A 291 10.53 8.21 17.33
N ASN A 292 9.71 9.14 17.81
CA ASN A 292 10.09 10.35 18.53
C ASN A 292 10.93 11.37 17.71
N GLN A 293 11.06 11.19 16.40
CA GLN A 293 11.80 12.12 15.53
C GLN A 293 10.89 12.76 14.49
N ASN A 294 10.57 12.03 13.42
CA ASN A 294 9.67 12.50 12.37
C ASN A 294 8.25 11.94 12.50
N GLY A 295 7.95 11.29 13.62
CA GLY A 295 6.64 10.72 13.90
C GLY A 295 6.65 9.72 15.04
N TYR A 296 5.53 9.00 15.16
CA TYR A 296 5.36 7.95 16.17
C TYR A 296 4.88 6.66 15.51
N LEU A 297 5.55 5.56 15.86
CA LEU A 297 5.09 4.20 15.57
C LEU A 297 4.61 3.58 16.88
N ILE A 298 3.38 3.14 16.91
CA ILE A 298 2.70 2.53 18.06
C ILE A 298 2.49 1.05 17.75
N ASP A 299 2.62 0.19 18.74
CA ASP A 299 2.34 -1.22 18.56
C ASP A 299 0.87 -1.46 18.22
N GLN A 300 0.59 -2.44 17.36
CA GLN A 300 -0.76 -2.67 16.82
C GLN A 300 -1.82 -2.96 17.89
N ASP A 301 -1.41 -3.56 18.99
CA ASP A 301 -2.29 -3.93 20.10
C ASP A 301 -2.48 -2.77 21.10
N ASP A 302 -1.69 -1.69 21.00
CA ASP A 302 -1.78 -0.53 21.88
C ASP A 302 -2.70 0.56 21.33
N ILE A 303 -3.98 0.24 21.22
CA ILE A 303 -5.01 1.19 20.79
C ILE A 303 -5.09 2.41 21.72
N ARG A 304 -4.88 2.21 23.04
CA ARG A 304 -4.90 3.28 24.01
C ARG A 304 -3.71 4.23 23.85
N GLY A 305 -2.51 3.68 23.62
CA GLY A 305 -1.31 4.48 23.31
C GLY A 305 -1.48 5.30 22.05
N MET A 306 -2.08 4.71 21.01
CA MET A 306 -2.41 5.41 19.76
C MET A 306 -3.38 6.58 19.99
N GLN A 307 -4.45 6.36 20.79
CA GLN A 307 -5.41 7.40 21.17
C GLN A 307 -4.75 8.54 21.95
N ASN A 308 -3.96 8.20 22.96
CA ASN A 308 -3.28 9.18 23.80
C ASN A 308 -2.31 10.03 22.97
N LYS A 309 -1.48 9.37 22.12
CA LYS A 309 -0.52 10.06 21.28
C LYS A 309 -1.19 10.95 20.23
N LEU A 310 -2.32 10.52 19.65
CA LEU A 310 -3.11 11.34 18.74
C LEU A 310 -3.64 12.60 19.46
N ASN A 311 -4.15 12.44 20.68
CA ASN A 311 -4.62 13.56 21.49
C ASN A 311 -3.49 14.54 21.81
N ASP A 312 -2.32 14.05 22.26
CA ASP A 312 -1.16 14.88 22.58
C ASP A 312 -0.72 15.73 21.38
N VAL A 313 -0.55 15.09 20.23
CA VAL A 313 -0.07 15.76 19.00
C VAL A 313 -1.08 16.78 18.47
N ILE A 314 -2.40 16.53 18.64
CA ILE A 314 -3.43 17.48 18.20
C ILE A 314 -3.58 18.63 19.20
N SER A 315 -3.47 18.36 20.51
CA SER A 315 -3.74 19.35 21.55
C SER A 315 -2.53 20.24 21.88
N ASP A 316 -1.32 19.80 21.55
CA ASP A 316 -0.08 20.55 21.79
C ASP A 316 0.66 20.84 20.48
N LEU A 317 0.53 22.08 20.00
CA LEU A 317 1.20 22.54 18.78
C LEU A 317 2.73 22.50 18.87
N SER A 318 3.33 22.53 20.07
CA SER A 318 4.77 22.47 20.22
C SER A 318 5.32 21.09 19.84
N ILE A 319 4.60 20.03 20.23
CA ILE A 319 4.92 18.64 19.83
C ILE A 319 4.86 18.51 18.30
N LEU A 320 3.75 18.95 17.70
CA LEU A 320 3.55 18.82 16.25
C LEU A 320 4.56 19.65 15.45
N THR A 321 4.89 20.87 15.92
CA THR A 321 5.89 21.74 15.29
C THR A 321 7.27 21.09 15.35
N GLY A 322 7.69 20.58 16.51
CA GLY A 322 8.96 19.88 16.68
C GLY A 322 9.09 18.67 15.74
N LEU A 323 8.03 17.85 15.65
CA LEU A 323 8.00 16.72 14.71
C LEU A 323 8.12 17.18 13.25
N LYS A 324 7.41 18.26 12.86
CA LYS A 324 7.40 18.76 11.48
C LYS A 324 8.76 19.32 11.06
N ASP A 325 9.46 19.99 11.96
CA ASP A 325 10.81 20.52 11.71
C ASP A 325 11.81 19.36 11.47
N VAL A 326 11.76 18.33 12.32
CA VAL A 326 12.60 17.14 12.17
C VAL A 326 12.21 16.35 10.91
N ALA A 327 10.91 16.16 10.63
CA ALA A 327 10.43 15.45 9.44
C ALA A 327 10.92 16.12 8.15
N LYS A 328 10.84 17.46 8.07
CA LYS A 328 11.36 18.22 6.92
C LYS A 328 12.86 18.05 6.76
N LYS A 329 13.63 18.15 7.85
CA LYS A 329 15.09 17.97 7.83
C LYS A 329 15.47 16.56 7.39
N ASN A 330 14.77 15.54 7.87
CA ASN A 330 15.07 14.15 7.61
C ASN A 330 14.61 13.68 6.22
N SER A 331 13.59 14.31 5.62
CA SER A 331 13.04 13.91 4.32
C SER A 331 14.08 13.91 3.21
N SER A 332 15.07 14.82 3.24
CA SER A 332 16.17 14.87 2.27
C SER A 332 17.22 13.77 2.46
N GLY A 333 17.28 13.15 3.64
CA GLY A 333 18.22 12.07 3.97
C GLY A 333 17.67 10.67 3.81
N ILE A 334 16.36 10.52 3.58
CA ILE A 334 15.73 9.21 3.34
C ILE A 334 15.80 8.91 1.85
N HIS A 335 16.41 7.77 1.51
CA HIS A 335 16.37 7.27 0.13
C HIS A 335 15.04 6.56 -0.13
N PHE A 336 14.23 7.12 -1.00
CA PHE A 336 13.04 6.48 -1.55
C PHE A 336 13.37 5.94 -2.95
N PRO A 337 13.08 4.67 -3.23
CA PRO A 337 13.31 4.12 -4.57
C PRO A 337 12.57 4.92 -5.65
N THR A 338 13.20 5.10 -6.79
CA THR A 338 12.53 5.62 -7.99
C THR A 338 11.82 4.50 -8.75
N TRP A 339 10.85 4.84 -9.60
CA TRP A 339 10.22 3.85 -10.48
C TRP A 339 11.22 3.21 -11.46
N GLU A 340 12.28 3.92 -11.83
CA GLU A 340 13.34 3.40 -12.68
C GLU A 340 14.16 2.32 -11.96
N GLU A 341 14.55 2.55 -10.71
CA GLU A 341 15.23 1.57 -9.87
C GLU A 341 14.37 0.32 -9.68
N SER A 342 13.08 0.50 -9.43
CA SER A 342 12.12 -0.59 -9.25
C SER A 342 11.95 -1.41 -10.53
N SER A 343 11.81 -0.75 -11.68
CA SER A 343 11.68 -1.39 -12.99
C SER A 343 12.94 -2.15 -13.39
N THR A 344 14.11 -1.57 -13.15
CA THR A 344 15.41 -2.21 -13.42
C THR A 344 15.58 -3.47 -12.56
N LYS A 345 15.14 -3.41 -11.30
CA LYS A 345 15.19 -4.55 -10.39
C LYS A 345 14.24 -5.68 -10.83
N LEU A 346 13.02 -5.35 -11.27
CA LEU A 346 12.08 -6.31 -11.83
C LEU A 346 12.67 -6.95 -13.09
N GLU A 347 13.19 -6.16 -14.02
CA GLU A 347 13.83 -6.64 -15.23
C GLU A 347 14.97 -7.64 -14.93
N LYS A 348 15.85 -7.29 -13.99
CA LYS A 348 16.95 -8.17 -13.56
C LYS A 348 16.44 -9.51 -13.02
N ILE A 349 15.38 -9.51 -12.21
CA ILE A 349 14.77 -10.74 -11.71
C ILE A 349 14.21 -11.57 -12.86
N CYS A 350 13.49 -10.96 -13.79
CA CYS A 350 12.93 -11.67 -14.94
C CYS A 350 14.03 -12.29 -15.83
N ARG A 351 15.16 -11.59 -16.02
CA ARG A 351 16.31 -12.11 -16.80
C ARG A 351 16.99 -13.30 -16.15
N THR A 352 16.96 -13.40 -14.80
CA THR A 352 17.59 -14.54 -14.09
C THR A 352 16.81 -15.83 -14.21
N ILE A 353 15.54 -15.80 -14.60
CA ILE A 353 14.67 -16.98 -14.70
C ILE A 353 14.28 -17.32 -16.14
N TYR A 354 14.53 -16.38 -17.08
CA TYR A 354 14.27 -16.53 -18.50
C TYR A 354 15.30 -17.41 -19.18
#